data_27b5a4ea0a1a7708769d6f8490bc60bd
#
_entry.id   27b5a4ea0a1a7708769d6f8490bc60bd
#
_cell.length_a   1.000
_cell.length_b   1.000
_cell.length_c   1.000
_cell.angle_alpha   90.00
_cell.angle_beta   90.00
_cell.angle_gamma   90.00
#
_symmetry.space_group_name_H-M   'P 1'
#
loop_
_entity.id
_entity.type
_entity.pdbx_description
1 polymer ?
#
loop_
_entity_poly.entity_id
_entity_poly.type
_entity_poly.pdbx_seq_one_letter_code
_entity_poly.pdbx_strand_id
1 'polypeptide(L)'
;MSGFLEARPRVGYYYSGKSKGKFFNEKLRQFEVKDYMSQPVVLRENTTVYDAICTIFLEDVSTLFIINEDNDFVGVCSRKDLLRASMIGADIHTVPISVNMTRMPNVTYLEESELVIYAADRMIEKEIDSIPIVRKKDNQKYEVIGRISKTTIAKLLVALYKE
;
A
#
# COMPACT_ATOMS: atom_id res chain seq x y z
N MET A 1 -32.60 -20.31 9.15
CA MET A 1 -31.31 -20.86 9.60
C MET A 1 -30.20 -19.92 9.14
N SER A 2 -29.73 -19.07 10.01
CA SER A 2 -28.62 -18.16 9.71
C SER A 2 -27.33 -18.91 9.97
N GLY A 3 -26.69 -19.39 8.92
CA GLY A 3 -25.33 -19.90 9.00
C GLY A 3 -24.39 -18.74 9.22
N PHE A 4 -24.06 -18.43 10.45
CA PHE A 4 -22.92 -17.60 10.76
C PHE A 4 -21.68 -18.34 10.26
N LEU A 5 -21.03 -17.82 9.23
CA LEU A 5 -19.67 -18.19 8.91
C LEU A 5 -18.81 -17.78 10.11
N GLU A 6 -18.50 -18.75 10.95
CA GLU A 6 -17.48 -18.55 11.99
C GLU A 6 -16.21 -18.08 11.27
N ALA A 7 -15.80 -16.85 11.58
CA ALA A 7 -14.54 -16.35 11.12
C ALA A 7 -13.45 -17.31 11.59
N ARG A 8 -12.83 -18.06 10.66
CA ARG A 8 -11.69 -18.90 10.99
C ARG A 8 -10.67 -18.02 11.69
N PRO A 9 -10.09 -18.46 12.82
CA PRO A 9 -9.02 -17.72 13.45
C PRO A 9 -7.96 -17.46 12.40
N ARG A 10 -7.51 -16.20 12.28
CA ARG A 10 -6.43 -15.83 11.38
C ARG A 10 -5.26 -16.75 11.66
N VAL A 11 -4.77 -17.42 10.64
CA VAL A 11 -3.63 -18.32 10.77
C VAL A 11 -2.45 -17.49 11.25
N GLY A 12 -2.11 -17.59 12.53
CA GLY A 12 -0.89 -17.03 13.04
C GLY A 12 0.27 -17.72 12.35
N TYR A 13 1.16 -16.97 11.73
CA TYR A 13 2.37 -17.53 11.17
C TYR A 13 3.24 -18.02 12.32
N TYR A 14 3.25 -19.34 12.55
CA TYR A 14 4.16 -19.96 13.50
C TYR A 14 5.56 -19.97 12.89
N TYR A 15 6.40 -19.07 13.32
CA TYR A 15 7.82 -19.10 13.02
C TYR A 15 8.50 -20.11 13.95
N SER A 16 8.49 -21.40 13.59
CA SER A 16 9.22 -22.45 14.30
C SER A 16 10.62 -22.68 13.69
N GLY A 17 11.27 -21.62 13.25
CA GLY A 17 12.57 -21.69 12.60
C GLY A 17 13.72 -21.41 13.55
N LYS A 18 14.37 -22.45 14.07
CA LYS A 18 15.73 -22.31 14.60
C LYS A 18 16.64 -21.85 13.44
N SER A 19 16.97 -20.60 13.50
CA SER A 19 17.99 -19.81 12.83
C SER A 19 19.01 -20.52 11.90
N LYS A 20 18.64 -20.62 10.62
CA LYS A 20 19.62 -20.36 9.55
C LYS A 20 19.62 -18.86 9.19
N GLY A 21 19.04 -18.03 10.07
CA GLY A 21 18.64 -16.67 9.81
C GLY A 21 19.71 -15.61 9.97
N LYS A 22 20.92 -15.88 10.39
CA LYS A 22 21.89 -14.80 10.61
C LYS A 22 22.30 -14.12 9.30
N PHE A 23 22.66 -14.90 8.31
CA PHE A 23 23.08 -14.40 6.99
C PHE A 23 21.93 -13.72 6.24
N PHE A 24 20.73 -14.31 6.27
CA PHE A 24 19.52 -13.77 5.66
C PHE A 24 19.08 -12.47 6.33
N ASN A 25 19.16 -12.39 7.65
CA ASN A 25 18.86 -11.18 8.41
C ASN A 25 19.85 -10.02 8.14
N GLU A 26 21.12 -10.32 7.97
CA GLU A 26 22.12 -9.30 7.65
C GLU A 26 21.93 -8.74 6.24
N LYS A 27 21.60 -9.58 5.27
CA LYS A 27 21.35 -9.17 3.89
C LYS A 27 20.07 -8.32 3.77
N LEU A 28 18.96 -8.71 4.43
CA LEU A 28 17.71 -7.96 4.43
C LEU A 28 17.81 -6.57 5.09
N ARG A 29 18.74 -6.36 5.99
CA ARG A 29 18.99 -5.07 6.64
C ARG A 29 19.69 -4.03 5.77
N GLN A 30 20.05 -4.40 4.54
CA GLN A 30 20.78 -3.53 3.62
C GLN A 30 19.89 -2.98 2.49
N PHE A 31 18.65 -3.47 2.34
CA PHE A 31 17.79 -3.07 1.25
C PHE A 31 16.93 -1.88 1.61
N GLU A 32 17.23 -0.72 1.03
CA GLU A 32 16.40 0.48 1.16
C GLU A 32 15.25 0.44 0.16
N VAL A 33 14.09 0.98 0.54
CA VAL A 33 12.88 0.92 -0.30
C VAL A 33 13.05 1.66 -1.62
N LYS A 34 13.89 2.69 -1.69
CA LYS A 34 14.16 3.44 -2.93
C LYS A 34 14.72 2.58 -4.06
N ASP A 35 15.49 1.52 -3.71
CA ASP A 35 16.14 0.65 -4.70
C ASP A 35 15.19 -0.41 -5.28
N TYR A 36 14.05 -0.62 -4.63
CA TYR A 36 13.08 -1.69 -4.98
C TYR A 36 11.66 -1.17 -5.22
N MET A 37 11.43 0.12 -5.07
CA MET A 37 10.12 0.72 -5.33
C MET A 37 9.78 0.69 -6.82
N SER A 38 8.50 0.59 -7.12
CA SER A 38 7.94 0.74 -8.46
C SER A 38 7.23 2.10 -8.59
N GLN A 39 6.87 2.46 -9.83
CA GLN A 39 6.13 3.68 -10.09
C GLN A 39 4.80 3.71 -9.33
N PRO A 40 4.45 4.82 -8.68
CA PRO A 40 3.17 4.96 -8.01
C PRO A 40 2.06 5.22 -9.03
N VAL A 41 0.86 4.72 -8.75
CA VAL A 41 -0.34 5.13 -9.49
C VAL A 41 -1.03 6.23 -8.69
N VAL A 42 -1.05 7.43 -9.25
CA VAL A 42 -1.45 8.65 -8.56
C VAL A 42 -2.70 9.23 -9.20
N LEU A 43 -3.69 9.61 -8.39
CA LEU A 43 -4.89 10.32 -8.82
C LEU A 43 -5.08 11.59 -7.99
N ARG A 44 -5.84 12.53 -8.55
CA ARG A 44 -6.27 13.73 -7.81
C ARG A 44 -7.46 13.42 -6.91
N GLU A 45 -7.58 14.13 -5.82
CA GLU A 45 -8.63 13.92 -4.82
C GLU A 45 -10.05 14.18 -5.34
N ASN A 46 -10.20 14.94 -6.42
CA ASN A 46 -11.47 15.20 -7.10
C ASN A 46 -11.83 14.17 -8.19
N THR A 47 -10.97 13.18 -8.45
CA THR A 47 -11.27 12.06 -9.37
C THR A 47 -12.51 11.31 -8.89
N THR A 48 -13.39 10.90 -9.80
CA THR A 48 -14.60 10.15 -9.44
C THR A 48 -14.28 8.74 -8.96
N VAL A 49 -15.15 8.17 -8.16
CA VAL A 49 -15.04 6.76 -7.73
C VAL A 49 -15.02 5.83 -8.95
N TYR A 50 -15.82 6.13 -9.99
CA TYR A 50 -15.84 5.35 -11.23
C TYR A 50 -14.49 5.35 -11.92
N ASP A 51 -13.87 6.51 -12.14
CA ASP A 51 -12.57 6.61 -12.79
C ASP A 51 -11.46 5.94 -11.97
N ALA A 52 -11.54 6.03 -10.64
CA ALA A 52 -10.62 5.33 -9.75
C ALA A 52 -10.76 3.81 -9.86
N ILE A 53 -11.99 3.29 -9.97
CA ILE A 53 -12.24 1.85 -10.22
C ILE A 53 -11.63 1.44 -11.56
N CYS A 54 -11.87 2.20 -12.62
CA CYS A 54 -11.28 1.93 -13.93
C CYS A 54 -9.73 1.92 -13.85
N THR A 55 -9.14 2.88 -13.16
CA THR A 55 -7.68 2.97 -12.99
C THR A 55 -7.11 1.74 -12.26
N ILE A 56 -7.74 1.28 -11.18
CA ILE A 56 -7.31 0.06 -10.46
C ILE A 56 -7.28 -1.16 -11.39
N PHE A 57 -8.29 -1.29 -12.27
CA PHE A 57 -8.33 -2.40 -13.22
C PHE A 57 -7.28 -2.28 -14.32
N LEU A 58 -7.15 -1.10 -14.92
CA LEU A 58 -6.22 -0.86 -16.04
C LEU A 58 -4.76 -0.97 -15.61
N GLU A 59 -4.42 -0.45 -14.42
CA GLU A 59 -3.06 -0.44 -13.89
C GLU A 59 -2.72 -1.70 -13.08
N ASP A 60 -3.69 -2.59 -12.86
CA ASP A 60 -3.55 -3.81 -12.04
C ASP A 60 -2.91 -3.54 -10.67
N VAL A 61 -3.45 -2.56 -9.97
CA VAL A 61 -2.97 -2.16 -8.64
C VAL A 61 -4.03 -2.40 -7.56
N SER A 62 -3.60 -2.50 -6.30
CA SER A 62 -4.51 -2.66 -5.16
C SER A 62 -4.82 -1.34 -4.45
N THR A 63 -4.01 -0.31 -4.68
CA THR A 63 -4.08 0.96 -3.97
C THR A 63 -3.67 2.10 -4.89
N LEU A 64 -4.43 3.17 -4.83
CA LEU A 64 -4.15 4.44 -5.50
C LEU A 64 -3.63 5.45 -4.48
N PHE A 65 -2.67 6.26 -4.88
CA PHE A 65 -2.13 7.34 -4.08
C PHE A 65 -2.75 8.67 -4.51
N ILE A 66 -3.20 9.44 -3.55
CA ILE A 66 -4.03 10.60 -3.81
C ILE A 66 -3.24 11.87 -3.52
N ILE A 67 -3.28 12.80 -4.47
CA ILE A 67 -2.65 14.11 -4.36
C ILE A 67 -3.70 15.23 -4.50
N ASN A 68 -3.38 16.39 -3.92
CA ASN A 68 -4.14 17.62 -4.10
C ASN A 68 -3.70 18.38 -5.36
N GLU A 69 -4.22 19.59 -5.55
CA GLU A 69 -3.89 20.44 -6.70
C GLU A 69 -2.43 20.92 -6.68
N ASP A 70 -1.83 21.04 -5.50
CA ASP A 70 -0.42 21.41 -5.31
C ASP A 70 0.56 20.23 -5.49
N ASN A 71 0.06 19.05 -5.89
CA ASN A 71 0.80 17.79 -5.98
C ASN A 71 1.36 17.32 -4.62
N ASP A 72 0.73 17.70 -3.51
CA ASP A 72 1.04 17.14 -2.21
C ASP A 72 0.30 15.83 -2.00
N PHE A 73 0.99 14.86 -1.42
CA PHE A 73 0.39 13.58 -1.03
C PHE A 73 -0.61 13.78 0.12
N VAL A 74 -1.88 13.47 -0.11
CA VAL A 74 -2.96 13.72 0.85
C VAL A 74 -3.66 12.46 1.34
N GLY A 75 -3.46 11.31 0.69
CA GLY A 75 -4.13 10.09 1.12
C GLY A 75 -3.95 8.90 0.21
N VAL A 76 -4.64 7.81 0.55
CA VAL A 76 -4.70 6.57 -0.23
C VAL A 76 -6.13 6.11 -0.40
N CYS A 77 -6.42 5.45 -1.51
CA CYS A 77 -7.69 4.80 -1.78
C CYS A 77 -7.44 3.35 -2.24
N SER A 78 -7.88 2.39 -1.46
CA SER A 78 -7.73 0.97 -1.76
C SER A 78 -8.92 0.41 -2.54
N ARG A 79 -8.75 -0.79 -3.14
CA ARG A 79 -9.88 -1.55 -3.71
C ARG A 79 -11.04 -1.69 -2.73
N LYS A 80 -10.73 -1.90 -1.45
CA LYS A 80 -11.73 -2.06 -0.39
C LYS A 80 -12.53 -0.78 -0.16
N ASP A 81 -11.86 0.39 -0.24
CA ASP A 81 -12.53 1.69 -0.11
C ASP A 81 -13.46 1.95 -1.29
N LEU A 82 -13.01 1.65 -2.51
CA LEU A 82 -13.82 1.81 -3.72
C LEU A 82 -15.02 0.83 -3.75
N LEU A 83 -14.81 -0.41 -3.31
CA LEU A 83 -15.90 -1.37 -3.19
C LEU A 83 -16.94 -0.87 -2.17
N ARG A 84 -16.50 -0.38 -1.03
CA ARG A 84 -17.39 0.20 -0.03
C ARG A 84 -18.16 1.39 -0.60
N ALA A 85 -17.49 2.30 -1.32
CA ALA A 85 -18.13 3.43 -1.97
C ALA A 85 -19.23 3.00 -2.96
N SER A 86 -18.97 1.97 -3.77
CA SER A 86 -19.95 1.45 -4.74
C SER A 86 -21.18 0.78 -4.10
N MET A 87 -21.07 0.29 -2.86
CA MET A 87 -22.16 -0.39 -2.14
C MET A 87 -23.09 0.57 -1.37
N ILE A 88 -22.67 1.82 -1.13
CA ILE A 88 -23.45 2.78 -0.31
C ILE A 88 -24.63 3.39 -1.13
N GLY A 89 -24.71 3.12 -2.43
CA GLY A 89 -25.79 3.61 -3.29
C GLY A 89 -25.61 5.07 -3.76
N ALA A 90 -24.44 5.66 -3.51
CA ALA A 90 -24.08 6.94 -4.11
C ALA A 90 -23.75 6.78 -5.59
N ASP A 91 -23.99 7.83 -6.37
CA ASP A 91 -23.64 7.84 -7.79
C ASP A 91 -22.10 7.91 -7.95
N ILE A 92 -21.49 6.76 -8.25
CA ILE A 92 -20.02 6.63 -8.40
C ILE A 92 -19.44 7.50 -9.52
N HIS A 93 -20.26 7.97 -10.46
CA HIS A 93 -19.84 8.86 -11.55
C HIS A 93 -19.69 10.32 -11.12
N THR A 94 -20.23 10.68 -9.97
CA THR A 94 -20.21 12.06 -9.47
C THR A 94 -19.48 12.21 -8.15
N VAL A 95 -19.41 11.16 -7.33
CA VAL A 95 -18.75 11.18 -6.02
C VAL A 95 -17.23 11.15 -6.19
N PRO A 96 -16.49 12.14 -5.64
CA PRO A 96 -15.04 12.13 -5.67
C PRO A 96 -14.44 11.13 -4.67
N ILE A 97 -13.28 10.57 -4.99
CA ILE A 97 -12.57 9.60 -4.13
C ILE A 97 -12.17 10.20 -2.78
N SER A 98 -12.04 11.51 -2.69
CA SER A 98 -11.76 12.23 -1.44
C SER A 98 -12.75 11.95 -0.31
N VAL A 99 -13.96 11.51 -0.62
CA VAL A 99 -15.00 11.15 0.36
C VAL A 99 -14.70 9.80 1.03
N ASN A 100 -14.02 8.89 0.31
CA ASN A 100 -13.84 7.49 0.73
C ASN A 100 -12.37 7.12 1.00
N MET A 101 -11.42 8.00 0.73
CA MET A 101 -10.00 7.75 0.93
C MET A 101 -9.58 7.79 2.40
N THR A 102 -8.51 7.12 2.75
CA THR A 102 -7.80 7.33 4.01
C THR A 102 -6.89 8.53 3.86
N ARG A 103 -7.07 9.54 4.71
CA ARG A 103 -6.33 10.81 4.65
C ARG A 103 -5.10 10.81 5.55
N MET A 104 -4.09 11.59 5.16
CA MET A 104 -3.02 11.97 6.08
C MET A 104 -3.60 12.67 7.33
N PRO A 105 -3.04 12.44 8.53
CA PRO A 105 -1.83 11.65 8.85
C PRO A 105 -2.07 10.15 9.08
N ASN A 106 -3.29 9.63 8.85
CA ASN A 106 -3.66 8.24 9.18
C ASN A 106 -3.17 7.21 8.11
N VAL A 107 -2.38 7.65 7.15
CA VAL A 107 -1.82 6.78 6.11
C VAL A 107 -0.51 6.18 6.58
N THR A 108 -0.34 4.88 6.37
CA THR A 108 0.96 4.22 6.53
C THR A 108 1.81 4.50 5.29
N TYR A 109 2.95 5.14 5.48
CA TYR A 109 3.92 5.43 4.42
C TYR A 109 5.35 5.09 4.88
N LEU A 110 6.28 5.12 3.95
CA LEU A 110 7.73 4.98 4.19
C LEU A 110 8.47 6.14 3.51
N GLU A 111 9.55 6.58 4.13
CA GLU A 111 10.51 7.46 3.49
C GLU A 111 11.51 6.66 2.65
N GLU A 112 12.12 7.29 1.64
CA GLU A 112 12.96 6.61 0.64
C GLU A 112 14.18 5.85 1.21
N SER A 113 14.67 6.24 2.37
CA SER A 113 15.81 5.61 3.06
C SER A 113 15.43 4.50 4.04
N GLU A 114 14.13 4.26 4.24
CA GLU A 114 13.69 3.18 5.13
C GLU A 114 13.94 1.80 4.48
N LEU A 115 14.05 0.77 5.33
CA LEU A 115 14.39 -0.57 4.86
C LEU A 115 13.15 -1.33 4.36
N VAL A 116 13.36 -2.17 3.34
CA VAL A 116 12.31 -3.04 2.79
C VAL A 116 11.68 -3.95 3.85
N ILE A 117 12.45 -4.37 4.85
CA ILE A 117 11.93 -5.21 5.94
C ILE A 117 10.85 -4.48 6.76
N TYR A 118 10.96 -3.16 6.94
CA TYR A 118 9.93 -2.38 7.62
C TYR A 118 8.65 -2.25 6.76
N ALA A 119 8.79 -2.24 5.42
CA ALA A 119 7.63 -2.33 4.55
C ALA A 119 6.87 -3.64 4.76
N ALA A 120 7.60 -4.77 4.78
CA ALA A 120 7.00 -6.08 5.01
C ALA A 120 6.28 -6.18 6.36
N ASP A 121 6.91 -5.69 7.42
CA ASP A 121 6.36 -5.68 8.77
C ASP A 121 5.07 -4.83 8.85
N ARG A 122 5.10 -3.60 8.35
CA ARG A 122 3.93 -2.72 8.30
C ARG A 122 2.78 -3.28 7.44
N MET A 123 3.10 -3.97 6.33
CA MET A 123 2.08 -4.63 5.50
C MET A 123 1.36 -5.74 6.25
N ILE A 124 2.07 -6.51 7.07
CA ILE A 124 1.51 -7.56 7.90
C ILE A 124 0.69 -6.96 9.05
N GLU A 125 1.27 -6.03 9.79
CA GLU A 125 0.64 -5.40 10.95
C GLU A 125 -0.66 -4.67 10.59
N LYS A 126 -0.64 -3.90 9.50
CA LYS A 126 -1.79 -3.08 9.06
C LYS A 126 -2.70 -3.78 8.05
N GLU A 127 -2.37 -5.02 7.64
CA GLU A 127 -3.12 -5.80 6.64
C GLU A 127 -3.31 -5.05 5.32
N ILE A 128 -2.27 -4.36 4.86
CA ILE A 128 -2.27 -3.60 3.61
C ILE A 128 -1.37 -4.26 2.56
N ASP A 129 -1.70 -4.07 1.28
CA ASP A 129 -1.01 -4.74 0.17
C ASP A 129 0.07 -3.89 -0.49
N SER A 130 0.03 -2.57 -0.27
CA SER A 130 0.95 -1.61 -0.86
C SER A 130 1.12 -0.40 0.05
N ILE A 131 2.35 0.12 0.10
CA ILE A 131 2.73 1.30 0.90
C ILE A 131 3.32 2.34 -0.03
N PRO A 132 2.89 3.62 0.03
CA PRO A 132 3.53 4.72 -0.67
C PRO A 132 4.92 5.00 -0.10
N ILE A 133 5.85 5.27 -0.99
CA ILE A 133 7.17 5.81 -0.65
C ILE A 133 7.11 7.31 -0.89
N VAL A 134 7.47 8.07 0.12
CA VAL A 134 7.33 9.52 0.09
C VAL A 134 8.66 10.22 0.35
N ARG A 135 8.76 11.44 -0.19
CA ARG A 135 9.82 12.39 0.11
C ARG A 135 9.21 13.61 0.79
N LYS A 136 9.83 14.04 1.88
CA LYS A 136 9.40 15.25 2.58
C LYS A 136 9.78 16.50 1.77
N LYS A 137 8.84 17.43 1.64
CA LYS A 137 9.03 18.75 1.03
C LYS A 137 9.38 19.79 2.10
N ASP A 138 9.92 20.93 1.71
CA ASP A 138 10.36 22.00 2.63
C ASP A 138 9.23 22.55 3.52
N ASN A 139 7.99 22.48 3.06
CA ASN A 139 6.80 22.95 3.79
C ASN A 139 6.17 21.89 4.70
N GLN A 140 6.91 20.85 5.08
CA GLN A 140 6.46 19.68 5.85
C GLN A 140 5.35 18.83 5.18
N LYS A 141 5.08 19.08 3.92
CA LYS A 141 4.23 18.23 3.10
C LYS A 141 5.04 17.09 2.47
N TYR A 142 4.37 16.15 1.84
CA TYR A 142 4.99 14.98 1.24
C TYR A 142 4.70 14.91 -0.26
N GLU A 143 5.68 14.40 -1.00
CA GLU A 143 5.55 13.98 -2.38
C GLU A 143 5.60 12.46 -2.44
N VAL A 144 4.69 11.82 -3.18
CA VAL A 144 4.77 10.39 -3.43
C VAL A 144 5.73 10.14 -4.59
N ILE A 145 6.79 9.39 -4.34
CA ILE A 145 7.86 9.12 -5.30
C ILE A 145 7.90 7.67 -5.78
N GLY A 146 7.21 6.77 -5.08
CA GLY A 146 7.20 5.36 -5.39
C GLY A 146 6.16 4.59 -4.60
N ARG A 147 6.14 3.30 -4.85
CA ARG A 147 5.37 2.33 -4.05
C ARG A 147 6.15 1.04 -3.85
N ILE A 148 5.88 0.39 -2.74
CA ILE A 148 6.30 -0.99 -2.50
C ILE A 148 5.08 -1.85 -2.22
N SER A 149 5.02 -3.06 -2.78
CA SER A 149 3.89 -3.97 -2.64
C SER A 149 4.33 -5.34 -2.14
N LYS A 150 3.39 -6.16 -1.68
CA LYS A 150 3.64 -7.56 -1.34
C LYS A 150 4.30 -8.32 -2.50
N THR A 151 3.90 -8.04 -3.73
CA THR A 151 4.52 -8.63 -4.93
C THR A 151 5.98 -8.22 -5.06
N THR A 152 6.33 -6.98 -4.78
CA THR A 152 7.73 -6.49 -4.81
C THR A 152 8.57 -7.26 -3.79
N ILE A 153 8.06 -7.43 -2.58
CA ILE A 153 8.74 -8.18 -1.51
C ILE A 153 8.91 -9.65 -1.90
N ALA A 154 7.87 -10.27 -2.47
CA ALA A 154 7.96 -11.65 -2.94
C ALA A 154 9.01 -11.82 -4.05
N LYS A 155 9.08 -10.89 -5.02
CA LYS A 155 10.11 -10.90 -6.07
C LYS A 155 11.51 -10.77 -5.49
N LEU A 156 11.70 -9.91 -4.50
CA LEU A 156 12.99 -9.75 -3.80
C LEU A 156 13.41 -11.04 -3.10
N LEU A 157 12.49 -11.71 -2.40
CA LEU A 157 12.77 -12.99 -1.74
C LEU A 157 13.20 -14.07 -2.75
N VAL A 158 12.55 -14.14 -3.90
CA VAL A 158 12.92 -15.09 -4.98
C VAL A 158 14.29 -14.74 -5.54
N ALA A 159 14.61 -13.46 -5.75
CA ALA A 159 15.91 -13.04 -6.25
C ALA A 159 17.04 -13.43 -5.27
N LEU A 160 16.85 -13.21 -3.98
CA LEU A 160 17.80 -13.59 -2.92
C LEU A 160 18.02 -15.10 -2.81
N TYR A 161 17.02 -15.91 -3.14
CA TYR A 161 17.13 -17.36 -3.12
C TYR A 161 17.99 -17.91 -4.28
N LYS A 162 18.00 -17.18 -5.42
CA LYS A 162 18.73 -17.60 -6.63
C LYS A 162 20.20 -17.20 -6.65
N GLU A 163 20.63 -16.31 -5.74
CA GLU A 163 22.03 -15.95 -5.52
C GLU A 163 22.75 -16.97 -4.63
#